data_c27bd9744ab2e9692118862bacc2c2c4
#
_entry.id   c27bd9744ab2e9692118862bacc2c2c4
#
_cell.length_a   1.000
_cell.length_b   1.000
_cell.length_c   1.000
_cell.angle_alpha   90.00
_cell.angle_beta   90.00
_cell.angle_gamma   90.00
#
_symmetry.space_group_name_H-M   'P 1'
#
loop_
_entity.id
_entity.type
_entity.pdbx_description
1 polymer ?
#
loop_
_entity_poly.entity_id
_entity_poly.type
_entity_poly.pdbx_seq_one_letter_code
_entity_poly.pdbx_strand_id
1 'polypeptide(L)'
;IAGGCVLISQHADSMGAPSACEEHGVPNVSYNGSTAANCPKTYLVSSRIDWTPYYLYAINCVLNGEEIAADWTGTLETGSVVLTELGENVAEGTQEAIDEAMAALEAGTLHVFDTSTFTVDGATVDSYMADVDTDADNTGDTEAIADGYFHESEYRSAPYFDLQIDGITLLDVNYG
;
A
#
# COMPACT_ATOMS: atom_id res chain seq x y z
N ILE A 1 -14.57 -14.63 -3.96
CA ILE A 1 -14.60 -15.54 -5.15
C ILE A 1 -16.04 -15.82 -5.54
N ALA A 2 -16.91 -16.29 -4.62
CA ALA A 2 -18.33 -16.54 -4.92
C ALA A 2 -19.09 -15.31 -5.46
N GLY A 3 -18.65 -14.10 -5.15
CA GLY A 3 -19.18 -12.84 -5.67
C GLY A 3 -18.69 -12.47 -7.08
N GLY A 4 -17.94 -13.33 -7.77
CA GLY A 4 -17.42 -13.08 -9.11
C GLY A 4 -16.13 -12.27 -9.15
N CYS A 5 -15.39 -12.19 -8.05
CA CYS A 5 -14.09 -11.54 -8.03
C CYS A 5 -13.10 -12.24 -8.96
N VAL A 6 -12.41 -11.48 -9.77
CA VAL A 6 -11.40 -11.96 -10.74
C VAL A 6 -9.98 -11.77 -10.27
N LEU A 7 -9.79 -11.04 -9.17
CA LEU A 7 -8.54 -10.81 -8.46
C LEU A 7 -8.84 -10.70 -6.97
N ILE A 8 -8.00 -11.27 -6.14
CA ILE A 8 -8.04 -11.06 -4.68
C ILE A 8 -6.76 -10.36 -4.25
N SER A 9 -6.92 -9.25 -3.56
CA SER A 9 -5.83 -8.60 -2.83
C SER A 9 -6.07 -8.78 -1.33
N GLN A 10 -5.03 -9.14 -0.59
CA GLN A 10 -5.14 -9.31 0.85
C GLN A 10 -4.04 -8.54 1.59
N HIS A 11 -4.36 -8.16 2.82
CA HIS A 11 -3.43 -7.56 3.77
C HIS A 11 -3.21 -8.45 5.01
N ALA A 12 -3.96 -9.54 5.13
CA ALA A 12 -3.92 -10.42 6.29
C ALA A 12 -2.69 -11.37 6.26
N ASP A 13 -2.06 -11.57 7.40
CA ASP A 13 -0.98 -12.54 7.60
C ASP A 13 -1.54 -13.97 7.71
N SER A 14 -2.22 -14.42 6.67
CA SER A 14 -2.94 -15.69 6.63
C SER A 14 -2.84 -16.34 5.26
N MET A 15 -2.75 -17.68 5.25
CA MET A 15 -2.80 -18.47 4.01
C MET A 15 -4.22 -18.79 3.56
N GLY A 16 -5.26 -18.34 4.26
CA GLY A 16 -6.64 -18.63 3.91
C GLY A 16 -7.04 -18.12 2.54
N ALA A 17 -6.84 -16.85 2.24
CA ALA A 17 -7.14 -16.27 0.94
C ALA A 17 -6.26 -16.84 -0.18
N PRO A 18 -4.92 -16.93 -0.05
CA PRO A 18 -4.06 -17.56 -1.06
C PRO A 18 -4.46 -19.00 -1.39
N SER A 19 -4.76 -19.82 -0.37
CA SER A 19 -5.18 -21.20 -0.57
C SER A 19 -6.52 -21.32 -1.30
N ALA A 20 -7.50 -20.47 -0.94
CA ALA A 20 -8.78 -20.41 -1.63
C ALA A 20 -8.62 -19.92 -3.09
N CYS A 21 -7.71 -18.99 -3.34
CA CYS A 21 -7.39 -18.54 -4.68
C CYS A 21 -6.81 -19.66 -5.53
N GLU A 22 -5.87 -20.43 -4.99
CA GLU A 22 -5.26 -21.57 -5.68
C GLU A 22 -6.28 -22.66 -6.00
N GLU A 23 -7.19 -22.97 -5.06
CA GLU A 23 -8.27 -23.97 -5.25
C GLU A 23 -9.24 -23.56 -6.37
N HIS A 24 -9.53 -22.25 -6.48
CA HIS A 24 -10.52 -21.73 -7.42
C HIS A 24 -9.92 -21.12 -8.69
N GLY A 25 -8.59 -21.09 -8.82
CA GLY A 25 -7.91 -20.54 -9.99
C GLY A 25 -8.05 -19.03 -10.14
N VAL A 26 -8.17 -18.29 -9.02
CA VAL A 26 -8.31 -16.84 -9.01
C VAL A 26 -6.95 -16.19 -8.70
N PRO A 27 -6.44 -15.28 -9.54
CA PRO A 27 -5.20 -14.56 -9.26
C PRO A 27 -5.25 -13.81 -7.93
N ASN A 28 -4.10 -13.74 -7.25
CA ASN A 28 -4.01 -13.00 -6.00
C ASN A 28 -2.72 -12.20 -5.85
N VAL A 29 -2.85 -11.09 -5.14
CA VAL A 29 -1.77 -10.23 -4.66
C VAL A 29 -1.78 -10.30 -3.14
N SER A 30 -0.62 -10.50 -2.55
CA SER A 30 -0.47 -10.59 -1.10
C SER A 30 0.36 -9.42 -0.55
N TYR A 31 0.55 -9.40 0.76
CA TYR A 31 1.30 -8.38 1.47
C TYR A 31 2.36 -9.04 2.35
N ASN A 32 3.45 -8.32 2.54
CA ASN A 32 4.56 -8.57 3.49
C ASN A 32 5.44 -9.79 3.20
N GLY A 33 4.99 -10.77 2.46
CA GLY A 33 5.80 -11.92 2.10
C GLY A 33 5.23 -12.69 0.92
N SER A 34 6.07 -13.45 0.23
CA SER A 34 5.63 -14.29 -0.88
C SER A 34 4.76 -15.45 -0.37
N THR A 35 3.59 -15.61 -0.96
CA THR A 35 2.71 -16.76 -0.76
C THR A 35 2.81 -17.79 -1.89
N ALA A 36 3.76 -17.63 -2.80
CA ALA A 36 3.94 -18.49 -3.98
C ALA A 36 4.04 -19.99 -3.66
N ALA A 37 4.64 -20.34 -2.51
CA ALA A 37 4.72 -21.73 -2.09
C ALA A 37 3.36 -22.39 -1.79
N ASN A 38 2.35 -21.59 -1.43
CA ASN A 38 0.99 -22.03 -1.10
C ASN A 38 0.01 -21.91 -2.27
N CYS A 39 0.29 -21.02 -3.21
CA CYS A 39 -0.57 -20.75 -4.36
C CYS A 39 0.24 -20.53 -5.64
N PRO A 40 1.06 -21.52 -6.07
CA PRO A 40 2.02 -21.34 -7.16
C PRO A 40 1.39 -20.99 -8.50
N LYS A 41 0.13 -21.34 -8.73
CA LYS A 41 -0.54 -21.06 -10.01
C LYS A 41 -1.26 -19.72 -10.03
N THR A 42 -1.60 -19.16 -8.87
CA THR A 42 -2.45 -17.98 -8.77
C THR A 42 -1.75 -16.78 -8.10
N TYR A 43 -0.59 -16.99 -7.53
CA TYR A 43 0.24 -15.92 -6.98
C TYR A 43 0.75 -15.01 -8.09
N LEU A 44 0.58 -13.69 -7.92
CA LEU A 44 1.12 -12.70 -8.84
C LEU A 44 2.35 -12.01 -8.25
N VAL A 45 2.20 -11.34 -7.12
CA VAL A 45 3.25 -10.57 -6.45
C VAL A 45 2.80 -10.24 -5.02
N SER A 46 3.74 -9.88 -4.16
CA SER A 46 3.45 -9.23 -2.88
C SER A 46 4.24 -7.94 -2.76
N SER A 47 3.63 -6.90 -2.24
CA SER A 47 4.36 -5.79 -1.66
C SER A 47 4.91 -6.21 -0.30
N ARG A 48 6.10 -5.77 0.05
CA ARG A 48 6.71 -6.04 1.34
C ARG A 48 7.55 -4.87 1.84
N ILE A 49 7.81 -4.87 3.13
CA ILE A 49 8.73 -3.94 3.78
C ILE A 49 10.11 -4.60 3.88
N ASP A 50 11.14 -3.90 3.42
CA ASP A 50 12.52 -4.21 3.77
C ASP A 50 12.95 -3.32 4.95
N TRP A 51 13.18 -3.95 6.08
CA TRP A 51 13.57 -3.27 7.31
C TRP A 51 15.06 -2.89 7.37
N THR A 52 15.87 -3.36 6.43
CA THR A 52 17.32 -3.11 6.40
C THR A 52 17.66 -1.63 6.41
N PRO A 53 17.05 -0.76 5.60
CA PRO A 53 17.35 0.67 5.62
C PRO A 53 17.09 1.31 6.98
N TYR A 54 15.98 0.98 7.65
CA TYR A 54 15.67 1.50 8.98
C TYR A 54 16.66 1.02 10.04
N TYR A 55 17.00 -0.26 10.05
CA TYR A 55 17.95 -0.77 11.03
C TYR A 55 19.35 -0.15 10.84
N LEU A 56 19.79 0.04 9.60
CA LEU A 56 21.05 0.72 9.32
C LEU A 56 21.02 2.18 9.79
N TYR A 57 19.92 2.88 9.53
CA TYR A 57 19.71 4.24 10.03
C TYR A 57 19.81 4.29 11.56
N ALA A 58 19.02 3.49 12.27
CA ALA A 58 18.98 3.49 13.73
C ALA A 58 20.35 3.11 14.36
N ILE A 59 21.05 2.12 13.79
CA ILE A 59 22.38 1.72 14.22
C ILE A 59 23.39 2.88 14.03
N ASN A 60 23.35 3.56 12.89
CA ASN A 60 24.23 4.69 12.62
C ASN A 60 23.97 5.87 13.58
N CYS A 61 22.71 6.18 13.89
CA CYS A 61 22.37 7.17 14.92
C CYS A 61 23.05 6.84 16.26
N VAL A 62 22.92 5.59 16.70
CA VAL A 62 23.55 5.15 17.96
C VAL A 62 25.08 5.26 17.92
N LEU A 63 25.71 4.83 16.83
CA LEU A 63 27.16 4.88 16.67
C LEU A 63 27.70 6.31 16.63
N ASN A 64 26.94 7.24 16.08
CA ASN A 64 27.31 8.65 15.96
C ASN A 64 26.89 9.48 17.17
N GLY A 65 26.10 8.94 18.10
CA GLY A 65 25.52 9.68 19.23
C GLY A 65 24.42 10.64 18.79
N GLU A 66 23.74 10.33 17.70
CA GLU A 66 22.60 11.06 17.15
C GLU A 66 21.29 10.50 17.72
N GLU A 67 20.24 11.33 17.77
CA GLU A 67 18.92 10.91 18.18
C GLU A 67 18.22 10.15 17.03
N ILE A 68 17.58 9.03 17.34
CA ILE A 68 16.73 8.32 16.38
C ILE A 68 15.41 9.09 16.27
N ALA A 69 14.97 9.39 15.05
CA ALA A 69 13.71 10.07 14.80
C ALA A 69 12.52 9.30 15.42
N ALA A 70 11.57 10.04 15.98
CA ALA A 70 10.39 9.44 16.61
C ALA A 70 9.47 8.77 15.58
N ASP A 71 9.44 9.31 14.35
CA ASP A 71 8.79 8.71 13.18
C ASP A 71 9.76 8.64 12.00
N TRP A 72 9.71 7.55 11.25
CA TRP A 72 10.54 7.33 10.07
C TRP A 72 9.73 6.61 8.99
N THR A 73 9.54 7.26 7.87
CA THR A 73 8.79 6.71 6.75
C THR A 73 9.73 6.09 5.73
N GLY A 74 9.56 4.79 5.48
CA GLY A 74 10.23 4.08 4.39
C GLY A 74 9.48 4.24 3.07
N THR A 75 10.22 4.45 1.99
CA THR A 75 9.70 4.67 0.64
C THR A 75 10.36 3.73 -0.37
N LEU A 76 9.94 3.80 -1.63
CA LEU A 76 10.65 3.18 -2.76
C LEU A 76 12.09 3.69 -2.84
N GLU A 77 12.30 5.01 -2.71
CA GLU A 77 13.61 5.65 -2.78
C GLU A 77 14.56 5.17 -1.67
N THR A 78 14.04 4.97 -0.46
CA THR A 78 14.84 4.43 0.65
C THR A 78 15.11 2.93 0.51
N GLY A 79 14.44 2.23 -0.40
CA GLY A 79 14.51 0.79 -0.57
C GLY A 79 13.75 0.00 0.50
N SER A 80 12.88 0.67 1.27
CA SER A 80 12.06 0.01 2.29
C SER A 80 10.76 -0.55 1.74
N VAL A 81 10.21 0.04 0.69
CA VAL A 81 9.04 -0.49 -0.03
C VAL A 81 9.55 -1.23 -1.25
N VAL A 82 9.29 -2.53 -1.31
CA VAL A 82 9.77 -3.41 -2.37
C VAL A 82 8.69 -4.40 -2.79
N LEU A 83 8.85 -4.96 -3.98
CA LEU A 83 8.05 -6.11 -4.44
C LEU A 83 8.85 -7.40 -4.28
N THR A 84 8.14 -8.49 -4.08
CA THR A 84 8.71 -9.84 -4.22
C THR A 84 8.90 -10.20 -5.70
N GLU A 85 9.49 -11.35 -5.97
CA GLU A 85 9.52 -11.90 -7.32
C GLU A 85 8.11 -12.13 -7.84
N LEU A 86 7.91 -11.94 -9.14
CA LEU A 86 6.65 -12.24 -9.81
C LEU A 86 6.35 -13.73 -9.81
N GLY A 87 5.08 -14.06 -9.72
CA GLY A 87 4.59 -15.42 -9.88
C GLY A 87 4.81 -15.96 -11.30
N GLU A 88 4.79 -17.29 -11.46
CA GLU A 88 5.07 -17.94 -12.73
C GLU A 88 4.02 -17.68 -13.82
N ASN A 89 2.80 -17.32 -13.42
CA ASN A 89 1.65 -17.18 -14.35
C ASN A 89 1.18 -15.71 -14.50
N VAL A 90 2.06 -14.74 -14.29
CA VAL A 90 1.73 -13.35 -14.62
C VAL A 90 1.60 -13.15 -16.13
N ALA A 91 0.82 -12.17 -16.54
CA ALA A 91 0.66 -11.86 -17.95
C ALA A 91 1.98 -11.38 -18.59
N GLU A 92 2.12 -11.60 -19.89
CA GLU A 92 3.22 -11.01 -20.67
C GLU A 92 3.19 -9.48 -20.56
N GLY A 93 4.34 -8.85 -20.36
CA GLY A 93 4.47 -7.40 -20.17
C GLY A 93 4.23 -6.91 -18.74
N THR A 94 3.95 -7.79 -17.76
CA THR A 94 3.73 -7.39 -16.37
C THR A 94 4.96 -6.74 -15.75
N GLN A 95 6.15 -7.28 -15.99
CA GLN A 95 7.38 -6.72 -15.42
C GLN A 95 7.64 -5.32 -15.97
N GLU A 96 7.50 -5.13 -17.27
CA GLU A 96 7.70 -3.85 -17.95
C GLU A 96 6.72 -2.80 -17.42
N ALA A 97 5.45 -3.17 -17.22
CA ALA A 97 4.44 -2.27 -16.65
C ALA A 97 4.74 -1.89 -15.19
N ILE A 98 5.27 -2.82 -14.40
CA ILE A 98 5.71 -2.54 -13.02
C ILE A 98 6.91 -1.60 -13.03
N ASP A 99 7.92 -1.85 -13.87
CA ASP A 99 9.11 -1.02 -13.95
C ASP A 99 8.76 0.42 -14.39
N GLU A 100 7.83 0.58 -15.33
CA GLU A 100 7.31 1.88 -15.75
C GLU A 100 6.58 2.60 -14.62
N ALA A 101 5.71 1.91 -13.89
CA ALA A 101 4.97 2.49 -12.76
C ALA A 101 5.91 2.89 -11.61
N MET A 102 6.89 2.04 -11.28
CA MET A 102 7.89 2.34 -10.25
C MET A 102 8.72 3.57 -10.64
N ALA A 103 9.20 3.64 -11.86
CA ALA A 103 9.94 4.81 -12.35
C ALA A 103 9.11 6.09 -12.31
N ALA A 104 7.82 6.01 -12.60
CA ALA A 104 6.92 7.16 -12.54
C ALA A 104 6.63 7.61 -11.09
N LEU A 105 6.50 6.67 -10.14
CA LEU A 105 6.39 6.97 -8.71
C LEU A 105 7.66 7.64 -8.18
N GLU A 106 8.84 7.09 -8.50
CA GLU A 106 10.14 7.66 -8.11
C GLU A 106 10.37 9.06 -8.71
N ALA A 107 9.90 9.29 -9.93
CA ALA A 107 9.96 10.59 -10.59
C ALA A 107 8.91 11.59 -10.08
N GLY A 108 7.98 11.20 -9.22
CA GLY A 108 6.88 12.03 -8.74
C GLY A 108 5.87 12.42 -9.83
N THR A 109 5.77 11.62 -10.90
CA THR A 109 4.82 11.85 -12.01
C THR A 109 3.60 10.94 -11.94
N LEU A 110 3.59 9.99 -11.05
CA LEU A 110 2.47 9.12 -10.72
C LEU A 110 2.20 9.21 -9.22
N HIS A 111 0.96 9.50 -8.86
CA HIS A 111 0.50 9.53 -7.47
C HIS A 111 -0.61 8.50 -7.29
N VAL A 112 -0.55 7.72 -6.20
CA VAL A 112 -1.51 6.64 -5.94
C VAL A 112 -2.92 7.20 -5.79
N PHE A 113 -3.06 8.31 -5.07
CA PHE A 113 -4.34 8.96 -4.82
C PHE A 113 -4.44 10.31 -5.52
N ASP A 114 -4.27 10.32 -6.85
CA ASP A 114 -4.57 11.45 -7.72
C ASP A 114 -6.09 11.74 -7.68
N THR A 115 -6.47 12.90 -7.15
CA THR A 115 -7.87 13.26 -6.91
C THR A 115 -8.71 13.43 -8.18
N SER A 116 -8.07 13.47 -9.34
CA SER A 116 -8.77 13.45 -10.63
C SER A 116 -9.24 12.05 -11.03
N THR A 117 -8.75 10.99 -10.37
CA THR A 117 -9.04 9.59 -10.73
C THR A 117 -10.16 8.95 -9.93
N PHE A 118 -10.63 9.60 -8.87
CA PHE A 118 -11.72 9.09 -8.04
C PHE A 118 -12.66 10.19 -7.56
N THR A 119 -13.82 9.80 -7.04
CA THR A 119 -14.78 10.69 -6.39
C THR A 119 -15.19 10.11 -5.04
N VAL A 120 -15.72 10.98 -4.17
CA VAL A 120 -16.36 10.63 -2.90
C VAL A 120 -17.73 11.29 -2.89
N ASP A 121 -18.78 10.51 -2.67
CA ASP A 121 -20.18 10.98 -2.75
C ASP A 121 -20.51 11.70 -4.09
N GLY A 122 -19.90 11.26 -5.19
CA GLY A 122 -20.10 11.80 -6.53
C GLY A 122 -19.36 13.11 -6.81
N ALA A 123 -18.48 13.57 -5.92
CA ALA A 123 -17.71 14.79 -6.07
C ALA A 123 -16.20 14.55 -6.05
N THR A 124 -15.45 15.37 -6.77
CA THR A 124 -13.98 15.45 -6.63
C THR A 124 -13.64 15.97 -5.24
N VAL A 125 -12.60 15.43 -4.62
CA VAL A 125 -12.13 15.87 -3.30
C VAL A 125 -10.97 16.84 -3.48
N ASP A 126 -11.21 18.10 -3.18
CA ASP A 126 -10.21 19.17 -3.34
C ASP A 126 -9.52 19.53 -2.01
N SER A 127 -10.02 19.05 -0.88
CA SER A 127 -9.51 19.31 0.45
C SER A 127 -9.91 18.18 1.39
N TYR A 128 -9.01 17.77 2.25
CA TYR A 128 -9.27 16.80 3.30
C TYR A 128 -8.36 17.06 4.51
N MET A 129 -9.00 17.37 5.65
CA MET A 129 -8.30 17.59 6.90
C MET A 129 -8.09 16.25 7.60
N ALA A 130 -6.87 15.75 7.57
CA ALA A 130 -6.48 14.48 8.17
C ALA A 130 -5.98 14.67 9.62
N ASP A 131 -6.19 13.66 10.42
CA ASP A 131 -5.52 13.48 11.71
C ASP A 131 -4.18 12.76 11.45
N VAL A 132 -3.10 13.49 11.53
CA VAL A 132 -1.75 12.97 11.21
C VAL A 132 -0.82 12.95 12.40
N ASP A 133 -1.16 13.54 13.50
CA ASP A 133 -0.34 13.53 14.70
C ASP A 133 -0.67 12.35 15.63
N THR A 134 -0.12 12.34 16.82
CA THR A 134 -0.27 11.24 17.79
C THR A 134 -0.92 11.70 19.08
N ASP A 135 -1.58 12.85 19.04
CA ASP A 135 -2.29 13.32 20.22
C ASP A 135 -3.58 12.50 20.46
N ALA A 136 -4.35 12.83 21.46
CA ALA A 136 -5.49 12.02 21.88
C ALA A 136 -6.84 12.58 21.41
N ASP A 137 -6.86 13.64 20.62
CA ASP A 137 -8.11 14.30 20.28
C ASP A 137 -8.77 13.75 19.00
N ASN A 138 -8.01 13.04 18.15
CA ASN A 138 -8.46 12.47 16.87
C ASN A 138 -9.14 13.51 15.96
N THR A 139 -8.62 14.73 15.94
CA THR A 139 -9.15 15.82 15.15
C THR A 139 -8.34 15.99 13.88
N GLY A 140 -8.99 15.88 12.72
CA GLY A 140 -8.35 16.20 11.44
C GLY A 140 -8.02 17.69 11.36
N ASP A 141 -6.77 18.05 11.46
CA ASP A 141 -6.27 19.43 11.50
C ASP A 141 -5.21 19.73 10.42
N THR A 142 -4.78 18.74 9.69
CA THR A 142 -3.74 18.87 8.67
C THR A 142 -4.32 18.63 7.28
N GLU A 143 -4.19 19.61 6.38
CA GLU A 143 -4.61 19.46 4.99
C GLU A 143 -3.74 18.40 4.29
N ALA A 144 -4.37 17.31 3.87
CA ALA A 144 -3.69 16.19 3.25
C ALA A 144 -3.79 16.16 1.72
N ILE A 145 -4.55 17.08 1.09
CA ILE A 145 -4.64 17.20 -0.37
C ILE A 145 -3.91 18.46 -0.81
N ALA A 146 -2.90 18.28 -1.64
CA ALA A 146 -2.17 19.34 -2.29
C ALA A 146 -1.74 18.87 -3.69
N ASP A 147 -1.48 19.81 -4.60
CA ASP A 147 -0.97 19.52 -5.95
C ASP A 147 -1.77 18.48 -6.75
N GLY A 148 -3.06 18.29 -6.38
CA GLY A 148 -3.98 17.38 -7.06
C GLY A 148 -3.95 15.93 -6.61
N TYR A 149 -3.30 15.61 -5.50
CA TYR A 149 -3.29 14.26 -4.92
C TYR A 149 -3.33 14.29 -3.39
N PHE A 150 -3.68 13.14 -2.80
CA PHE A 150 -3.66 12.93 -1.36
C PHE A 150 -2.26 12.47 -0.92
N HIS A 151 -1.65 13.18 0.02
CA HIS A 151 -0.30 12.94 0.52
C HIS A 151 -0.29 11.89 1.64
N GLU A 152 -0.56 10.64 1.32
CA GLU A 152 -0.82 9.55 2.28
C GLU A 152 0.39 9.12 3.12
N SER A 153 1.60 9.52 2.75
CA SER A 153 2.83 9.07 3.41
C SER A 153 3.76 10.21 3.84
N GLU A 154 3.31 11.46 3.74
CA GLU A 154 4.16 12.62 3.99
C GLU A 154 4.28 12.97 5.47
N TYR A 155 3.17 12.90 6.20
CA TYR A 155 3.10 13.45 7.56
C TYR A 155 3.42 12.42 8.64
N ARG A 156 3.16 11.15 8.39
CA ARG A 156 3.53 10.03 9.27
C ARG A 156 3.55 8.71 8.49
N SER A 157 4.24 7.71 9.03
CA SER A 157 4.34 6.38 8.42
C SER A 157 3.05 5.53 8.56
N ALA A 158 2.17 5.86 9.53
CA ALA A 158 0.90 5.17 9.71
C ALA A 158 -0.17 5.70 8.74
N PRO A 159 -1.10 4.86 8.27
CA PRO A 159 -2.17 5.29 7.38
C PRO A 159 -3.08 6.36 8.03
N TYR A 160 -3.48 7.34 7.26
CA TYR A 160 -4.48 8.34 7.61
C TYR A 160 -5.47 8.64 6.46
N PHE A 161 -5.41 7.85 5.39
CA PHE A 161 -6.40 7.88 4.32
C PHE A 161 -7.60 7.02 4.74
N ASP A 162 -8.74 7.63 4.99
CA ASP A 162 -9.98 6.96 5.42
C ASP A 162 -11.20 7.32 4.56
N LEU A 163 -10.97 7.94 3.40
CA LEU A 163 -12.02 8.31 2.45
C LEU A 163 -12.67 7.07 1.83
N GLN A 164 -14.00 7.06 1.83
CA GLN A 164 -14.77 6.04 1.11
C GLN A 164 -14.91 6.44 -0.37
N ILE A 165 -14.01 5.93 -1.20
CA ILE A 165 -14.01 6.17 -2.65
C ILE A 165 -15.24 5.53 -3.30
N ASP A 166 -15.88 6.26 -4.22
CA ASP A 166 -17.00 5.75 -5.01
C ASP A 166 -16.61 4.52 -5.82
N GLY A 167 -17.52 3.56 -5.91
CA GLY A 167 -17.28 2.28 -6.58
C GLY A 167 -16.72 1.19 -5.68
N ILE A 168 -16.30 1.51 -4.46
CA ILE A 168 -15.94 0.53 -3.44
C ILE A 168 -17.20 0.13 -2.67
N THR A 169 -17.50 -1.17 -2.64
CA THR A 169 -18.61 -1.73 -1.87
C THR A 169 -18.07 -2.51 -0.68
N LEU A 170 -18.38 -2.06 0.52
CA LEU A 170 -18.10 -2.80 1.75
C LEU A 170 -19.10 -3.95 1.88
N LEU A 171 -18.60 -5.20 1.85
CA LEU A 171 -19.47 -6.39 1.91
C LEU A 171 -19.79 -6.80 3.35
N ASP A 172 -18.94 -6.46 4.30
CA ASP A 172 -19.15 -6.72 5.73
C ASP A 172 -18.73 -5.49 6.54
N VAL A 173 -19.75 -4.78 7.01
CA VAL A 173 -19.55 -3.56 7.84
C VAL A 173 -19.77 -3.84 9.34
N ASN A 174 -20.05 -5.08 9.71
CA ASN A 174 -20.32 -5.49 11.08
C ASN A 174 -19.12 -6.22 11.69
N TYR A 175 -17.98 -5.57 11.72
CA TYR A 175 -16.92 -5.98 12.63
C TYR A 175 -17.28 -5.44 14.03
N GLY A 176 -18.00 -6.26 14.77
CA GLY A 176 -18.52 -5.95 16.09
C GLY A 176 -17.45 -5.71 17.14
#